data_1bb23f6ac43af978c85f29a409e2e03d
#
_entry.id   1bb23f6ac43af978c85f29a409e2e03d
#
_cell.length_a   1.000
_cell.length_b   1.000
_cell.length_c   1.000
_cell.angle_alpha   90.00
_cell.angle_beta   90.00
_cell.angle_gamma   90.00
#
_symmetry.space_group_name_H-M   'P 1'
#
loop_
_entity.id
_entity.type
_entity.pdbx_description
1 polymer ?
#
loop_
_entity_poly.entity_id
_entity_poly.type
_entity_poly.pdbx_seq_one_letter_code
_entity_poly.pdbx_strand_id
1 'polypeptide(L)'
;LAQYSILGKNNRLMIPTVDEYARLLMKLLGLPLPTPSFSHVYLTHDIDSIANYRHLRGAIGGIIRGQWRSVLASQRDIHNDPAFTFSWLIKQDKKVLNAQCIYFTKDTSGKGYDYPQYDLASNDFAVVKQLINNSGAQLAWHGSYYGDEAKRLIDEKLLHRSHYLRCSIDRMQDLVNMGVTDDFTMMFPDQVGFRLQTTRAVRWINPKTMTLTDLVLHPLTI
;
A
#
# COMPACT_ATOMS: atom_id res chain seq x y z
N LEU A 1 17.94 -0.48 -1.12
CA LEU A 1 17.90 -0.34 0.35
C LEU A 1 18.06 -1.68 1.05
N ALA A 2 17.41 -2.74 0.57
CA ALA A 2 17.48 -4.07 1.18
C ALA A 2 18.92 -4.60 1.28
N GLN A 3 19.74 -4.39 0.26
CA GLN A 3 21.16 -4.82 0.22
C GLN A 3 22.04 -4.24 1.35
N TYR A 4 21.65 -3.09 1.94
CA TYR A 4 22.38 -2.46 3.04
C TYR A 4 21.95 -2.95 4.42
N SER A 5 20.85 -3.69 4.48
CA SER A 5 20.40 -4.31 5.73
C SER A 5 21.30 -5.49 6.12
N ILE A 6 21.35 -5.83 7.41
CA ILE A 6 22.05 -7.01 7.89
C ILE A 6 21.52 -8.27 7.19
N LEU A 7 20.22 -8.36 6.98
CA LEU A 7 19.60 -9.49 6.30
C LEU A 7 20.00 -9.58 4.82
N GLY A 8 20.02 -8.44 4.12
CA GLY A 8 20.44 -8.39 2.72
C GLY A 8 21.89 -8.80 2.53
N LYS A 9 22.78 -8.31 3.39
CA LYS A 9 24.21 -8.69 3.39
C LYS A 9 24.45 -10.19 3.64
N ASN A 10 23.53 -10.85 4.33
CA ASN A 10 23.62 -12.27 4.67
C ASN A 10 22.68 -13.15 3.83
N ASN A 11 22.08 -12.64 2.76
CA ASN A 11 21.11 -13.34 1.92
C ASN A 11 19.92 -13.95 2.69
N ARG A 12 19.45 -13.27 3.73
CA ARG A 12 18.39 -13.75 4.63
C ARG A 12 17.09 -12.92 4.54
N LEU A 13 16.89 -12.14 3.49
CA LEU A 13 15.70 -11.30 3.34
C LEU A 13 14.38 -12.10 3.35
N MET A 14 14.41 -13.31 2.79
CA MET A 14 13.25 -14.20 2.71
C MET A 14 13.05 -15.07 3.95
N ILE A 15 13.85 -14.88 5.00
CA ILE A 15 13.77 -15.65 6.23
C ILE A 15 13.16 -14.78 7.32
N PRO A 16 11.99 -15.14 7.88
CA PRO A 16 11.38 -14.41 8.99
C PRO A 16 12.12 -14.74 10.31
N THR A 17 13.28 -14.15 10.48
CA THR A 17 14.26 -14.49 11.55
C THR A 17 13.66 -14.35 12.95
N VAL A 18 12.78 -13.37 13.17
CA VAL A 18 12.10 -13.19 14.47
C VAL A 18 11.17 -14.37 14.76
N ASP A 19 10.44 -14.82 13.76
CA ASP A 19 9.53 -15.97 13.90
C ASP A 19 10.33 -17.26 14.16
N GLU A 20 11.49 -17.43 13.52
CA GLU A 20 12.37 -18.58 13.75
C GLU A 20 12.91 -18.60 15.18
N TYR A 21 13.40 -17.46 15.68
CA TYR A 21 13.88 -17.36 17.08
C TYR A 21 12.74 -17.54 18.09
N ALA A 22 11.56 -16.99 17.82
CA ALA A 22 10.40 -17.22 18.68
C ALA A 22 10.06 -18.72 18.79
N ARG A 23 10.07 -19.43 17.66
CA ARG A 23 9.84 -20.88 17.61
C ARG A 23 10.92 -21.65 18.35
N LEU A 24 12.18 -21.27 18.19
CA LEU A 24 13.30 -21.88 18.92
C LEU A 24 13.15 -21.70 20.42
N LEU A 25 12.82 -20.49 20.87
CA LEU A 25 12.59 -20.20 22.27
C LEU A 25 11.43 -21.04 22.84
N MET A 26 10.30 -21.10 22.15
CA MET A 26 9.18 -21.94 22.55
C MET A 26 9.60 -23.40 22.70
N LYS A 27 10.36 -23.94 21.74
CA LYS A 27 10.88 -25.31 21.81
C LYS A 27 11.77 -25.52 23.01
N LEU A 28 12.68 -24.59 23.31
CA LEU A 28 13.57 -24.67 24.47
C LEU A 28 12.82 -24.64 25.81
N LEU A 29 11.70 -23.90 25.85
CA LEU A 29 10.82 -23.80 27.01
C LEU A 29 9.80 -24.94 27.12
N GLY A 30 9.80 -25.91 26.21
CA GLY A 30 8.83 -27.00 26.19
C GLY A 30 7.39 -26.55 25.86
N LEU A 31 7.21 -25.37 25.26
CA LEU A 31 5.90 -24.86 24.89
C LEU A 31 5.43 -25.44 23.56
N PRO A 32 4.10 -25.62 23.36
CA PRO A 32 3.57 -26.11 22.12
C PRO A 32 3.83 -25.11 20.98
N LEU A 33 4.33 -25.61 19.86
CA LEU A 33 4.53 -24.77 18.68
C LEU A 33 3.18 -24.48 18.01
N PRO A 34 2.92 -23.22 17.60
CA PRO A 34 1.70 -22.89 16.88
C PRO A 34 1.69 -23.57 15.52
N THR A 35 0.54 -24.11 15.14
CA THR A 35 0.33 -24.60 13.79
C THR A 35 0.40 -23.42 12.81
N PRO A 36 1.15 -23.53 11.72
CA PRO A 36 1.14 -22.50 10.69
C PRO A 36 -0.27 -22.29 10.16
N SER A 37 -0.80 -21.09 10.29
CA SER A 37 -2.10 -20.74 9.73
C SER A 37 -2.06 -19.29 9.25
N PHE A 38 -2.74 -19.02 8.14
CA PHE A 38 -3.01 -17.64 7.71
C PHE A 38 -4.35 -17.24 8.30
N SER A 39 -4.35 -16.24 9.18
CA SER A 39 -5.59 -15.69 9.73
C SER A 39 -6.26 -14.73 8.77
N HIS A 40 -5.47 -13.98 8.00
CA HIS A 40 -5.94 -12.97 7.06
C HIS A 40 -5.04 -12.93 5.82
N VAL A 41 -5.67 -12.68 4.66
CA VAL A 41 -4.98 -12.37 3.41
C VAL A 41 -5.41 -10.97 3.00
N TYR A 42 -4.46 -10.07 2.84
CA TYR A 42 -4.69 -8.72 2.33
C TYR A 42 -4.17 -8.65 0.89
N LEU A 43 -5.05 -8.31 -0.04
CA LEU A 43 -4.67 -7.89 -1.40
C LEU A 43 -4.65 -6.37 -1.42
N THR A 44 -3.51 -5.79 -1.73
CA THR A 44 -3.32 -4.36 -1.59
C THR A 44 -2.80 -3.74 -2.87
N HIS A 45 -3.39 -2.62 -3.28
CA HIS A 45 -3.09 -1.94 -4.53
C HIS A 45 -2.87 -0.45 -4.28
N ASP A 46 -1.79 0.11 -4.84
CA ASP A 46 -1.52 1.54 -4.80
C ASP A 46 -2.08 2.19 -6.07
N ILE A 47 -2.94 3.19 -5.90
CA ILE A 47 -3.51 3.95 -7.01
C ILE A 47 -2.67 5.19 -7.23
N ASP A 48 -1.64 5.08 -8.06
CA ASP A 48 -0.80 6.21 -8.46
C ASP A 48 -1.40 6.99 -9.62
N SER A 49 -2.16 6.32 -10.49
CA SER A 49 -2.84 6.90 -11.64
C SER A 49 -4.13 6.14 -11.94
N ILE A 50 -5.14 6.83 -12.45
CA ILE A 50 -6.42 6.23 -12.87
C ILE A 50 -6.60 6.20 -14.38
N ALA A 51 -5.81 6.98 -15.12
CA ALA A 51 -5.91 7.07 -16.58
C ALA A 51 -4.65 7.67 -17.20
N ASN A 52 -4.36 7.32 -18.45
CA ASN A 52 -3.23 7.88 -19.21
C ASN A 52 -3.58 9.16 -19.94
N TYR A 53 -4.79 9.28 -20.48
CA TYR A 53 -5.15 10.32 -21.45
C TYR A 53 -6.16 11.35 -20.93
N ARG A 54 -6.60 11.23 -19.69
CA ARG A 54 -7.59 12.16 -19.10
C ARG A 54 -6.98 13.50 -18.68
N HIS A 55 -5.67 13.62 -18.60
CA HIS A 55 -4.97 14.87 -18.31
C HIS A 55 -4.23 15.37 -19.56
N LEU A 56 -4.10 16.69 -19.69
CA LEU A 56 -3.60 17.38 -20.90
C LEU A 56 -2.26 16.82 -21.41
N ARG A 57 -1.31 16.62 -20.52
CA ARG A 57 0.03 16.10 -20.86
C ARG A 57 -0.02 14.69 -21.45
N GLY A 58 -0.87 13.83 -20.89
CA GLY A 58 -1.08 12.47 -21.37
C GLY A 58 -1.77 12.45 -22.73
N ALA A 59 -2.82 13.26 -22.90
CA ALA A 59 -3.54 13.41 -24.17
C ALA A 59 -2.61 13.89 -25.30
N ILE A 60 -1.86 14.97 -25.07
CA ILE A 60 -0.90 15.48 -26.06
C ILE A 60 0.16 14.41 -26.39
N GLY A 61 0.74 13.77 -25.39
CA GLY A 61 1.71 12.69 -25.60
C GLY A 61 1.12 11.50 -26.39
N GLY A 62 -0.14 11.17 -26.15
CA GLY A 62 -0.87 10.14 -26.91
C GLY A 62 -1.03 10.53 -28.38
N ILE A 63 -1.43 11.77 -28.66
CA ILE A 63 -1.58 12.28 -30.02
C ILE A 63 -0.24 12.26 -30.78
N ILE A 64 0.82 12.75 -30.14
CA ILE A 64 2.18 12.75 -30.75
C ILE A 64 2.64 11.32 -31.10
N ARG A 65 2.26 10.32 -30.30
CA ARG A 65 2.56 8.90 -30.57
C ARG A 65 1.59 8.25 -31.56
N GLY A 66 0.72 9.00 -32.21
CA GLY A 66 -0.26 8.48 -33.19
C GLY A 66 -1.47 7.77 -32.56
N GLN A 67 -1.64 7.84 -31.23
CA GLN A 67 -2.69 7.15 -30.49
C GLN A 67 -3.98 8.01 -30.33
N TRP A 68 -4.23 8.91 -31.28
CA TRP A 68 -5.31 9.88 -31.22
C TRP A 68 -6.71 9.24 -31.01
N ARG A 69 -6.95 8.05 -31.60
CA ARG A 69 -8.23 7.32 -31.45
C ARG A 69 -8.44 6.88 -29.98
N SER A 70 -7.41 6.34 -29.36
CA SER A 70 -7.44 5.94 -27.93
C SER A 70 -7.61 7.16 -27.02
N VAL A 71 -6.93 8.29 -27.34
CA VAL A 71 -7.12 9.55 -26.63
C VAL A 71 -8.59 10.01 -26.72
N LEU A 72 -9.19 10.05 -27.92
CA LEU A 72 -10.58 10.44 -28.08
C LEU A 72 -11.55 9.49 -27.37
N ALA A 73 -11.30 8.18 -27.44
CA ALA A 73 -12.13 7.19 -26.74
C ALA A 73 -12.07 7.39 -25.22
N SER A 74 -10.86 7.58 -24.65
CA SER A 74 -10.66 7.88 -23.24
C SER A 74 -11.35 9.19 -22.82
N GLN A 75 -11.27 10.25 -23.64
CA GLN A 75 -11.95 11.53 -23.34
C GLN A 75 -13.47 11.39 -23.28
N ARG A 76 -14.06 10.48 -24.01
CA ARG A 76 -15.52 10.21 -24.00
C ARG A 76 -15.91 9.39 -22.77
N ASP A 77 -15.14 8.34 -22.46
CA ASP A 77 -15.41 7.42 -21.36
C ASP A 77 -14.08 6.90 -20.81
N ILE A 78 -13.88 7.06 -19.50
CA ILE A 78 -12.66 6.62 -18.80
C ILE A 78 -12.43 5.10 -18.93
N HIS A 79 -13.48 4.30 -19.07
CA HIS A 79 -13.35 2.85 -19.26
C HIS A 79 -12.61 2.47 -20.55
N ASN A 80 -12.53 3.39 -21.52
CA ASN A 80 -11.74 3.21 -22.74
C ASN A 80 -10.27 3.66 -22.59
N ASP A 81 -9.87 4.16 -21.42
CA ASP A 81 -8.48 4.51 -21.19
C ASP A 81 -7.66 3.22 -20.96
N PRO A 82 -6.51 3.04 -21.64
CA PRO A 82 -5.71 1.83 -21.52
C PRO A 82 -5.13 1.60 -20.11
N ALA A 83 -5.04 2.64 -19.28
CA ALA A 83 -4.60 2.51 -17.89
C ALA A 83 -5.77 2.24 -16.92
N PHE A 84 -7.03 2.31 -17.39
CA PHE A 84 -8.21 2.05 -16.55
C PHE A 84 -8.43 0.54 -16.40
N THR A 85 -7.68 -0.09 -15.49
CA THR A 85 -7.66 -1.54 -15.31
C THR A 85 -8.46 -2.02 -14.08
N PHE A 86 -9.18 -1.14 -13.39
CA PHE A 86 -9.84 -1.44 -12.11
C PHE A 86 -10.83 -2.60 -12.20
N SER A 87 -11.68 -2.62 -13.22
CA SER A 87 -12.66 -3.71 -13.39
C SER A 87 -12.00 -5.08 -13.55
N TRP A 88 -10.87 -5.13 -14.27
CA TRP A 88 -10.09 -6.35 -14.44
C TRP A 88 -9.41 -6.74 -13.11
N LEU A 89 -8.78 -5.80 -12.43
CA LEU A 89 -8.08 -6.02 -11.16
C LEU A 89 -9.03 -6.56 -10.09
N ILE A 90 -10.17 -5.89 -9.89
CA ILE A 90 -11.23 -6.35 -8.97
C ILE A 90 -11.71 -7.77 -9.30
N LYS A 91 -11.82 -8.10 -10.59
CA LYS A 91 -12.17 -9.46 -11.01
C LYS A 91 -11.08 -10.49 -10.65
N GLN A 92 -9.79 -10.12 -10.66
CA GLN A 92 -8.73 -11.01 -10.21
C GLN A 92 -8.76 -11.15 -8.68
N ASP A 93 -8.91 -10.06 -7.95
CA ASP A 93 -8.98 -10.05 -6.48
C ASP A 93 -10.08 -11.00 -5.96
N LYS A 94 -11.25 -10.98 -6.60
CA LYS A 94 -12.38 -11.86 -6.23
C LYS A 94 -12.11 -13.36 -6.39
N LYS A 95 -11.03 -13.74 -7.04
CA LYS A 95 -10.63 -15.17 -7.16
C LYS A 95 -9.92 -15.68 -5.90
N VAL A 96 -9.41 -14.76 -5.06
CA VAL A 96 -8.73 -15.13 -3.82
C VAL A 96 -9.76 -15.20 -2.70
N LEU A 97 -10.02 -16.41 -2.25
CA LEU A 97 -11.01 -16.64 -1.20
C LEU A 97 -10.55 -16.02 0.13
N ASN A 98 -11.50 -15.40 0.84
CA ASN A 98 -11.28 -14.78 2.15
C ASN A 98 -10.24 -13.67 2.19
N ALA A 99 -9.90 -13.08 1.04
CA ALA A 99 -9.02 -11.92 0.99
C ALA A 99 -9.78 -10.64 1.32
N GLN A 100 -9.11 -9.76 2.06
CA GLN A 100 -9.52 -8.36 2.23
C GLN A 100 -8.76 -7.51 1.21
N CYS A 101 -9.49 -6.78 0.36
CA CYS A 101 -8.89 -5.97 -0.69
C CYS A 101 -8.83 -4.50 -0.24
N ILE A 102 -7.66 -3.88 -0.35
CA ILE A 102 -7.41 -2.51 0.05
C ILE A 102 -6.77 -1.75 -1.11
N TYR A 103 -7.36 -0.61 -1.47
CA TYR A 103 -6.86 0.28 -2.51
C TYR A 103 -6.38 1.58 -1.87
N PHE A 104 -5.08 1.84 -1.91
CA PHE A 104 -4.46 3.03 -1.34
C PHE A 104 -4.50 4.18 -2.34
N THR A 105 -5.13 5.29 -1.97
CA THR A 105 -5.33 6.48 -2.81
C THR A 105 -4.52 7.66 -2.29
N LYS A 106 -3.88 8.40 -3.19
CA LYS A 106 -3.20 9.65 -2.86
C LYS A 106 -4.24 10.74 -2.61
N ASP A 107 -4.06 11.51 -1.55
CA ASP A 107 -4.96 12.60 -1.17
C ASP A 107 -4.41 13.99 -1.47
N THR A 108 -3.19 14.07 -1.99
CA THR A 108 -2.50 15.33 -2.18
C THR A 108 -2.39 15.71 -3.64
N SER A 109 -2.56 17.00 -3.92
CA SER A 109 -2.07 17.64 -5.13
C SER A 109 -0.55 17.84 -5.10
N GLY A 110 0.20 16.84 -4.57
CA GLY A 110 1.61 16.90 -4.28
C GLY A 110 2.48 17.30 -5.45
N LYS A 111 3.71 17.69 -5.17
CA LYS A 111 4.73 18.04 -6.16
C LYS A 111 5.69 16.87 -6.37
N GLY A 112 6.34 16.81 -7.52
CA GLY A 112 7.38 15.84 -7.79
C GLY A 112 6.89 14.39 -7.71
N TYR A 113 7.42 13.60 -6.80
CA TYR A 113 7.07 12.18 -6.66
C TYR A 113 5.64 11.93 -6.16
N ASP A 114 5.03 12.89 -5.48
CA ASP A 114 3.66 12.76 -4.96
C ASP A 114 2.60 13.32 -5.91
N TYR A 115 3.01 13.80 -7.08
CA TYR A 115 2.06 14.35 -8.03
C TYR A 115 0.99 13.31 -8.36
N PRO A 116 -0.25 13.45 -7.90
CA PRO A 116 -1.32 12.56 -8.30
C PRO A 116 -1.69 12.88 -9.74
N GLN A 117 -1.85 11.84 -10.53
CA GLN A 117 -2.36 12.00 -11.89
C GLN A 117 -3.90 11.98 -11.91
N TYR A 118 -4.54 12.29 -10.80
CA TYR A 118 -5.99 12.40 -10.66
C TYR A 118 -6.36 13.33 -9.48
N ASP A 119 -7.57 13.85 -9.53
CA ASP A 119 -8.19 14.62 -8.45
C ASP A 119 -9.26 13.76 -7.78
N LEU A 120 -9.22 13.65 -6.44
CA LEU A 120 -10.21 12.91 -5.66
C LEU A 120 -11.62 13.48 -5.77
N ALA A 121 -11.76 14.76 -6.11
CA ALA A 121 -13.05 15.42 -6.35
C ALA A 121 -13.56 15.24 -7.79
N SER A 122 -12.78 14.62 -8.68
CA SER A 122 -13.15 14.45 -10.09
C SER A 122 -14.24 13.38 -10.28
N ASN A 123 -15.02 13.55 -11.35
CA ASN A 123 -15.97 12.53 -11.78
C ASN A 123 -15.26 11.20 -12.13
N ASP A 124 -14.06 11.28 -12.69
CA ASP A 124 -13.27 10.10 -13.02
C ASP A 124 -12.90 9.29 -11.79
N PHE A 125 -12.49 9.97 -10.70
CA PHE A 125 -12.23 9.28 -9.43
C PHE A 125 -13.51 8.76 -8.79
N ALA A 126 -14.65 9.44 -8.94
CA ALA A 126 -15.94 8.96 -8.46
C ALA A 126 -16.32 7.61 -9.08
N VAL A 127 -16.02 7.38 -10.38
CA VAL A 127 -16.18 6.08 -11.03
C VAL A 127 -15.31 5.00 -10.38
N VAL A 128 -14.02 5.30 -10.16
CA VAL A 128 -13.09 4.39 -9.47
C VAL A 128 -13.59 4.04 -8.08
N LYS A 129 -13.96 5.05 -7.29
CA LYS A 129 -14.50 4.89 -5.93
C LYS A 129 -15.74 4.00 -5.92
N GLN A 130 -16.66 4.22 -6.85
CA GLN A 130 -17.87 3.40 -6.97
C GLN A 130 -17.56 1.94 -7.30
N LEU A 131 -16.63 1.68 -8.23
CA LEU A 131 -16.20 0.32 -8.56
C LEU A 131 -15.60 -0.41 -7.36
N ILE A 132 -14.71 0.27 -6.62
CA ILE A 132 -14.05 -0.30 -5.44
C ILE A 132 -15.10 -0.58 -4.35
N ASN A 133 -15.96 0.38 -4.01
CA ASN A 133 -17.00 0.21 -3.01
C ASN A 133 -17.98 -0.92 -3.36
N ASN A 134 -18.41 -1.00 -4.62
CA ASN A 134 -19.30 -2.06 -5.09
C ASN A 134 -18.65 -3.45 -5.07
N SER A 135 -17.32 -3.50 -5.05
CA SER A 135 -16.60 -4.77 -4.94
C SER A 135 -16.52 -5.31 -3.50
N GLY A 136 -16.81 -4.48 -2.51
CA GLY A 136 -16.59 -4.74 -1.09
C GLY A 136 -15.15 -4.49 -0.64
N ALA A 137 -14.29 -3.92 -1.50
CA ALA A 137 -12.93 -3.52 -1.15
C ALA A 137 -12.94 -2.17 -0.42
N GLN A 138 -11.89 -1.93 0.36
CA GLN A 138 -11.72 -0.72 1.15
C GLN A 138 -10.80 0.27 0.45
N LEU A 139 -11.17 1.56 0.46
CA LEU A 139 -10.26 2.65 0.12
C LEU A 139 -9.45 3.03 1.36
N ALA A 140 -8.17 3.30 1.16
CA ALA A 140 -7.23 3.64 2.22
C ALA A 140 -6.30 4.78 1.79
N TRP A 141 -5.50 5.27 2.72
CA TRP A 141 -4.66 6.42 2.51
C TRP A 141 -3.27 6.04 2.00
N HIS A 142 -2.91 6.51 0.79
CA HIS A 142 -1.56 6.43 0.26
C HIS A 142 -0.79 7.69 0.60
N GLY A 143 0.00 7.61 1.66
CA GLY A 143 0.70 8.75 2.23
C GLY A 143 1.79 9.33 1.33
N SER A 144 2.11 10.61 1.55
CA SER A 144 3.10 11.37 0.79
C SER A 144 4.52 10.80 0.88
N TYR A 145 5.28 10.93 -0.21
CA TYR A 145 6.72 10.69 -0.22
C TYR A 145 7.47 11.67 0.72
N TYR A 146 7.00 12.91 0.81
CA TYR A 146 7.65 13.98 1.59
C TYR A 146 7.18 14.06 3.03
N GLY A 147 6.06 13.43 3.37
CA GLY A 147 5.47 13.50 4.69
C GLY A 147 4.61 14.75 4.93
N ASP A 148 4.38 15.56 3.88
CA ASP A 148 3.59 16.80 3.93
C ASP A 148 2.11 16.48 3.74
N GLU A 149 1.48 15.90 4.74
CA GLU A 149 0.12 15.40 4.58
C GLU A 149 -0.89 16.22 5.35
N ALA A 150 -1.91 16.68 4.61
CA ALA A 150 -3.15 17.10 5.23
C ALA A 150 -3.94 15.84 5.60
N LYS A 151 -4.28 15.68 6.87
CA LYS A 151 -5.09 14.59 7.37
C LYS A 151 -6.44 14.58 6.66
N ARG A 152 -6.67 13.57 5.82
CA ARG A 152 -8.01 13.29 5.32
C ARG A 152 -8.46 11.93 5.87
N LEU A 153 -9.53 11.97 6.61
CA LEU A 153 -10.23 10.77 7.06
C LEU A 153 -11.02 10.24 5.86
N ILE A 154 -10.63 9.08 5.37
CA ILE A 154 -11.38 8.40 4.33
C ILE A 154 -12.38 7.44 4.97
N ASP A 155 -12.05 6.89 6.18
CA ASP A 155 -12.91 5.98 6.96
C ASP A 155 -12.58 6.02 8.45
N GLU A 156 -13.43 5.33 9.27
CA GLU A 156 -13.25 5.18 10.72
C GLU A 156 -11.95 4.47 11.11
N LYS A 157 -11.47 3.54 10.27
CA LYS A 157 -10.15 2.93 10.37
C LYS A 157 -9.19 3.62 9.42
N LEU A 158 -8.20 4.29 9.96
CA LEU A 158 -7.19 4.94 9.15
C LEU A 158 -6.09 3.93 8.76
N LEU A 159 -6.30 3.26 7.63
CA LEU A 159 -5.30 2.41 7.00
C LEU A 159 -4.37 3.25 6.16
N HIS A 160 -3.07 2.99 6.25
CA HIS A 160 -2.04 3.79 5.61
C HIS A 160 -1.00 2.93 4.89
N ARG A 161 -0.44 3.50 3.80
CA ARG A 161 0.81 3.05 3.16
C ARG A 161 1.56 4.26 2.65
N SER A 162 2.83 4.40 3.02
CA SER A 162 3.69 5.49 2.52
C SER A 162 4.06 5.26 1.06
N HIS A 163 4.00 6.32 0.26
CA HIS A 163 4.48 6.31 -1.12
C HIS A 163 5.96 5.93 -1.18
N TYR A 164 6.33 5.08 -2.15
CA TYR A 164 7.67 4.46 -2.25
C TYR A 164 8.10 3.68 -0.99
N LEU A 165 7.16 3.25 -0.16
CA LEU A 165 7.42 2.49 1.08
C LEU A 165 8.42 3.19 2.02
N ARG A 166 8.43 4.53 2.02
CA ARG A 166 9.30 5.32 2.90
C ARG A 166 8.84 5.22 4.34
N CYS A 167 9.82 4.95 5.19
CA CYS A 167 9.59 4.81 6.61
C CYS A 167 10.76 5.39 7.40
N SER A 168 10.46 6.16 8.44
CA SER A 168 11.40 6.61 9.48
C SER A 168 10.72 6.53 10.84
N ILE A 169 11.51 6.62 11.91
CA ILE A 169 10.97 6.62 13.29
C ILE A 169 10.04 7.81 13.50
N ASP A 170 10.43 8.99 13.05
CA ASP A 170 9.61 10.20 13.19
C ASP A 170 8.31 10.07 12.41
N ARG A 171 8.37 9.51 11.19
CA ARG A 171 7.17 9.23 10.38
C ARG A 171 6.21 8.29 11.09
N MET A 172 6.68 7.23 11.72
CA MET A 172 5.82 6.32 12.48
C MET A 172 5.14 7.04 13.65
N GLN A 173 5.85 7.94 14.32
CA GLN A 173 5.24 8.73 15.39
C GLN A 173 4.18 9.71 14.84
N ASP A 174 4.41 10.31 13.69
CA ASP A 174 3.43 11.18 13.04
C ASP A 174 2.16 10.40 12.68
N LEU A 175 2.29 9.19 12.16
CA LEU A 175 1.14 8.31 11.88
C LEU A 175 0.34 7.98 13.15
N VAL A 176 1.02 7.69 14.27
CA VAL A 176 0.37 7.49 15.57
C VAL A 176 -0.40 8.74 16.00
N ASN A 177 0.24 9.92 15.89
CA ASN A 177 -0.37 11.20 16.27
C ASN A 177 -1.58 11.55 15.38
N MET A 178 -1.58 11.09 14.14
CA MET A 178 -2.70 11.23 13.19
C MET A 178 -3.83 10.23 13.43
N GLY A 179 -3.61 9.23 14.29
CA GLY A 179 -4.59 8.19 14.60
C GLY A 179 -4.64 7.06 13.58
N VAL A 180 -3.55 6.83 12.81
CA VAL A 180 -3.44 5.67 11.95
C VAL A 180 -3.46 4.40 12.80
N THR A 181 -4.31 3.45 12.44
CA THR A 181 -4.44 2.18 13.17
C THR A 181 -3.59 1.08 12.56
N ASP A 182 -3.46 1.07 11.24
CA ASP A 182 -2.79 0.01 10.50
C ASP A 182 -1.90 0.61 9.39
N ASP A 183 -0.64 0.21 9.35
CA ASP A 183 0.33 0.64 8.33
C ASP A 183 0.82 -0.54 7.50
N PHE A 184 0.76 -0.40 6.19
CA PHE A 184 1.15 -1.39 5.18
C PHE A 184 2.44 -1.01 4.44
N THR A 185 3.32 -0.23 5.07
CA THR A 185 4.57 0.26 4.44
C THR A 185 5.72 -0.74 4.56
N MET A 186 5.60 -1.78 5.40
CA MET A 186 6.72 -2.61 5.83
C MET A 186 7.16 -3.65 4.79
N MET A 187 7.59 -3.15 3.62
CA MET A 187 8.27 -3.90 2.56
C MET A 187 9.54 -3.17 2.13
N PHE A 188 10.47 -3.87 1.50
CA PHE A 188 11.58 -3.23 0.80
C PHE A 188 11.10 -2.78 -0.60
N PRO A 189 11.44 -1.55 -1.06
CA PRO A 189 10.99 -1.07 -2.36
C PRO A 189 11.73 -1.70 -3.54
N ASP A 190 12.86 -2.34 -3.30
CA ASP A 190 13.80 -2.84 -4.31
C ASP A 190 13.94 -4.36 -4.33
N GLN A 191 13.41 -5.07 -3.33
CA GLN A 191 13.49 -6.53 -3.25
C GLN A 191 12.34 -7.12 -2.43
N VAL A 192 11.93 -8.33 -2.75
CA VAL A 192 11.03 -9.13 -1.90
C VAL A 192 11.73 -9.56 -0.63
N GLY A 193 11.04 -9.51 0.51
CA GLY A 193 11.59 -9.96 1.78
C GLY A 193 10.90 -9.36 3.01
N PHE A 194 11.16 -9.98 4.14
CA PHE A 194 10.55 -9.60 5.43
C PHE A 194 11.30 -8.42 6.07
N ARG A 195 10.88 -7.19 5.77
CA ARG A 195 11.51 -5.99 6.36
C ARG A 195 11.42 -5.94 7.89
N LEU A 196 10.33 -6.46 8.46
CA LEU A 196 10.15 -6.61 9.91
C LEU A 196 10.71 -7.93 10.45
N GLN A 197 11.28 -8.78 9.60
CA GLN A 197 11.80 -10.12 9.96
C GLN A 197 10.75 -11.06 10.57
N THR A 198 9.48 -10.78 10.35
CA THR A 198 8.34 -11.58 10.80
C THR A 198 7.26 -11.62 9.72
N THR A 199 6.47 -12.69 9.72
CA THR A 199 5.29 -12.85 8.88
C THR A 199 4.02 -12.31 9.56
N ARG A 200 4.14 -11.82 10.79
CA ARG A 200 3.01 -11.41 11.62
C ARG A 200 2.88 -9.90 11.66
N ALA A 201 1.65 -9.41 11.73
CA ALA A 201 1.40 -8.03 12.11
C ALA A 201 1.90 -7.78 13.54
N VAL A 202 2.56 -6.65 13.74
CA VAL A 202 3.17 -6.27 15.02
C VAL A 202 2.78 -4.85 15.41
N ARG A 203 2.60 -4.60 16.70
CA ARG A 203 2.38 -3.25 17.19
C ARG A 203 3.72 -2.49 17.21
N TRP A 204 3.68 -1.25 16.76
CA TRP A 204 4.88 -0.42 16.76
C TRP A 204 5.26 0.02 18.18
N ILE A 205 6.54 -0.12 18.49
CA ILE A 205 7.13 0.39 19.72
C ILE A 205 7.89 1.66 19.37
N ASN A 206 7.57 2.77 20.04
CA ASN A 206 8.33 4.00 19.88
C ASN A 206 9.73 3.80 20.51
N PRO A 207 10.82 3.82 19.74
CA PRO A 207 12.14 3.53 20.26
C PRO A 207 12.73 4.64 21.15
N LYS A 208 12.16 5.85 21.10
CA LYS A 208 12.60 6.98 21.93
C LYS A 208 12.00 6.91 23.35
N THR A 209 10.76 6.46 23.44
CA THR A 209 10.02 6.38 24.72
C THR A 209 9.90 4.95 25.26
N MET A 210 10.23 3.96 24.44
CA MET A 210 10.07 2.53 24.73
C MET A 210 8.61 2.15 25.06
N THR A 211 7.65 2.90 24.50
CA THR A 211 6.22 2.65 24.71
C THR A 211 5.60 1.94 23.52
N LEU A 212 4.75 0.97 23.83
CA LEU A 212 3.93 0.27 22.84
C LEU A 212 2.78 1.20 22.40
N THR A 213 2.57 1.32 21.11
CA THR A 213 1.48 2.13 20.52
C THR A 213 0.35 1.26 19.99
N ASP A 214 -0.74 1.88 19.57
CA ASP A 214 -1.85 1.14 18.92
C ASP A 214 -1.68 0.98 17.40
N LEU A 215 -0.62 1.58 16.82
CA LEU A 215 -0.28 1.40 15.41
C LEU A 215 0.18 -0.03 15.13
N VAL A 216 -0.54 -0.72 14.27
CA VAL A 216 -0.19 -2.07 13.80
C VAL A 216 0.55 -1.96 12.48
N LEU A 217 1.74 -2.56 12.41
CA LEU A 217 2.55 -2.68 11.21
C LEU A 217 2.29 -4.03 10.55
N HIS A 218 1.84 -4.00 9.30
CA HIS A 218 1.61 -5.20 8.51
C HIS A 218 2.83 -5.47 7.61
N PRO A 219 3.50 -6.63 7.75
CA PRO A 219 4.56 -7.01 6.83
C PRO A 219 3.95 -7.32 5.47
N LEU A 220 4.52 -6.74 4.43
CA LEU A 220 4.24 -7.16 3.06
C LEU A 220 5.18 -8.29 2.71
N THR A 221 4.63 -9.37 2.21
CA THR A 221 5.38 -10.61 1.99
C THR A 221 5.69 -10.89 0.52
N ILE A 222 4.99 -10.25 -0.40
CA ILE A 222 5.19 -10.41 -1.87
C ILE A 222 4.89 -9.09 -2.55
#